data_9e8fdb1ef0cc49fbb09959e78efe93f8
#
_entry.id   9e8fdb1ef0cc49fbb09959e78efe93f8
#
_cell.length_a   1.000
_cell.length_b   1.000
_cell.length_c   1.000
_cell.angle_alpha   90.00
_cell.angle_beta   90.00
_cell.angle_gamma   90.00
#
_symmetry.space_group_name_H-M   'P 1'
#
loop_
_entity.id
_entity.type
_entity.pdbx_description
1 polymer ?
#
loop_
_entity_poly.entity_id
_entity_poly.type
_entity_poly.pdbx_seq_one_letter_code
_entity_poly.pdbx_strand_id
1 'polypeptide(L)'
;MSGEEFEFIDLQWFAAEDEGRTEEPSEYKLRKAREEGRVAKSQELCSALVMLVTVIVLIIAAPYFWRWFEEILVFYFTHATETEMLQKRFFYHFLISLAKMVLPLALCGIVAGVLANLIQNRGFIFSTKPIEPQFSKITPRIGQYLKKTLFSFEGGFNVAKSFVKVGMVGFVSFMIIRLNINIILEFINASSVHHAVGKIAWTAAQILAACAIIFLGISIPDYLVQRKQFIESMKMTKQEVKQEYKEMEGDPEVKAHLQAAQRELLQRNMPQQVAKSDVVITNPTHFAVALMYDQAVSDAPQVMAKGSDNLAFRIREIAKENDVPIVENRPLARGLYAETEIGDIIPSDYFSAIATIYSHLEKFNKK
;
A
#
# COMPACT_ATOMS: atom_id res chain seq x y z
N MET A 1 9.45 -53.22 13.95
CA MET A 1 10.25 -51.96 14.08
C MET A 1 9.49 -50.94 13.25
N SER A 2 8.62 -50.21 13.92
CA SER A 2 7.74 -49.18 13.37
C SER A 2 8.54 -47.90 13.29
N GLY A 3 8.68 -47.35 12.08
CA GLY A 3 9.22 -45.99 11.87
C GLY A 3 8.19 -45.01 12.40
N GLU A 4 8.53 -44.33 13.48
CA GLU A 4 7.84 -43.10 13.89
C GLU A 4 8.24 -42.00 12.91
N GLU A 5 7.32 -41.66 12.02
CA GLU A 5 7.35 -40.41 11.27
C GLU A 5 7.20 -39.29 12.31
N PHE A 6 8.27 -38.54 12.49
CA PHE A 6 8.21 -37.26 13.21
C PHE A 6 7.35 -36.28 12.37
N GLU A 7 6.05 -36.25 12.64
CA GLU A 7 5.21 -35.14 12.24
C GLU A 7 5.75 -33.87 12.88
N PHE A 8 6.38 -33.05 12.08
CA PHE A 8 6.68 -31.68 12.45
C PHE A 8 5.35 -30.92 12.58
N ILE A 9 4.81 -30.88 13.79
CA ILE A 9 3.61 -30.09 14.10
C ILE A 9 4.00 -28.62 14.05
N ASP A 10 3.67 -27.98 12.96
CA ASP A 10 3.84 -26.54 12.75
C ASP A 10 2.67 -25.78 13.40
N LEU A 11 2.76 -25.61 14.71
CA LEU A 11 1.70 -25.06 15.57
C LEU A 11 1.31 -23.59 15.31
N GLN A 12 2.05 -22.87 14.47
CA GLN A 12 1.75 -21.46 14.16
C GLN A 12 1.19 -21.20 12.77
N TRP A 13 1.36 -22.13 11.88
CA TRP A 13 0.92 -22.01 10.49
C TRP A 13 -0.59 -22.17 10.33
N PHE A 14 -1.25 -22.75 11.32
CA PHE A 14 -2.68 -23.05 11.30
C PHE A 14 -3.58 -22.01 12.00
N ALA A 15 -3.00 -21.02 12.70
CA ALA A 15 -3.80 -20.03 13.43
C ALA A 15 -4.74 -19.20 12.53
N ALA A 16 -4.37 -18.94 11.29
CA ALA A 16 -5.23 -18.24 10.33
C ALA A 16 -6.30 -19.18 9.73
N GLU A 17 -5.96 -20.45 9.56
CA GLU A 17 -6.89 -21.48 9.06
C GLU A 17 -7.91 -21.86 10.14
N ASP A 18 -7.52 -21.94 11.41
CA ASP A 18 -8.41 -22.17 12.55
C ASP A 18 -9.45 -21.04 12.71
N GLU A 19 -9.13 -19.82 12.28
CA GLU A 19 -10.06 -18.70 12.20
C GLU A 19 -10.88 -18.67 10.90
N GLY A 20 -10.74 -19.67 10.03
CA GLY A 20 -11.42 -19.75 8.73
C GLY A 20 -10.88 -18.79 7.67
N ARG A 21 -9.65 -18.26 7.86
CA ARG A 21 -8.97 -17.36 6.92
C ARG A 21 -8.14 -18.17 5.92
N THR A 22 -8.80 -18.71 4.91
CA THR A 22 -8.19 -19.58 3.91
C THR A 22 -7.84 -18.86 2.61
N GLU A 23 -8.47 -17.70 2.35
CA GLU A 23 -8.29 -16.97 1.10
C GLU A 23 -7.08 -16.06 1.16
N GLU A 24 -6.39 -15.90 0.03
CA GLU A 24 -5.27 -14.97 -0.07
C GLU A 24 -5.74 -13.51 0.08
N PRO A 25 -4.88 -12.63 0.64
CA PRO A 25 -5.25 -11.22 0.78
C PRO A 25 -5.39 -10.56 -0.58
N SER A 26 -6.46 -9.79 -0.77
CA SER A 26 -6.66 -8.98 -1.97
C SER A 26 -5.61 -7.87 -2.08
N GLU A 27 -5.36 -7.39 -3.30
CA GLU A 27 -4.49 -6.21 -3.51
C GLU A 27 -5.03 -4.96 -2.80
N TYR A 28 -6.35 -4.83 -2.72
CA TYR A 28 -7.01 -3.74 -1.99
C TYR A 28 -6.69 -3.81 -0.48
N LYS A 29 -6.83 -4.98 0.16
CA LYS A 29 -6.49 -5.19 1.57
C LYS A 29 -5.01 -4.89 1.84
N LEU A 30 -4.10 -5.35 0.97
CA LEU A 30 -2.67 -5.08 1.09
C LEU A 30 -2.35 -3.59 0.93
N ARG A 31 -2.99 -2.90 -0.01
CA ARG A 31 -2.84 -1.45 -0.20
C ARG A 31 -3.35 -0.67 1.01
N LYS A 32 -4.55 -1.01 1.51
CA LYS A 32 -5.14 -0.40 2.70
C LYS A 32 -4.26 -0.60 3.94
N ALA A 33 -3.73 -1.82 4.13
CA ALA A 33 -2.77 -2.10 5.19
C ALA A 33 -1.51 -1.22 5.08
N ARG A 34 -1.00 -1.04 3.84
CA ARG A 34 0.16 -0.18 3.58
C ARG A 34 -0.13 1.30 3.88
N GLU A 35 -1.29 1.81 3.51
CA GLU A 35 -1.75 3.18 3.84
C GLU A 35 -1.88 3.38 5.37
N GLU A 36 -2.25 2.33 6.08
CA GLU A 36 -2.29 2.33 7.55
C GLU A 36 -0.90 2.17 8.20
N GLY A 37 0.17 2.06 7.42
CA GLY A 37 1.54 1.87 7.91
C GLY A 37 1.86 0.43 8.33
N ARG A 38 0.98 -0.54 8.02
CA ARG A 38 1.21 -1.97 8.27
C ARG A 38 1.88 -2.60 7.06
N VAL A 39 3.15 -2.96 7.23
CA VAL A 39 3.97 -3.57 6.18
C VAL A 39 4.82 -4.71 6.73
N ALA A 40 5.21 -5.63 5.87
CA ALA A 40 6.18 -6.67 6.22
C ALA A 40 7.55 -6.02 6.48
N LYS A 41 7.99 -6.00 7.73
CA LYS A 41 9.22 -5.36 8.15
C LYS A 41 10.02 -6.28 9.06
N SER A 42 11.31 -6.48 8.75
CA SER A 42 12.27 -7.07 9.66
C SER A 42 13.15 -5.99 10.27
N GLN A 43 13.07 -5.83 11.57
CA GLN A 43 13.93 -4.91 12.31
C GLN A 43 15.38 -5.36 12.27
N GLU A 44 15.61 -6.67 12.21
CA GLU A 44 16.96 -7.25 12.14
C GLU A 44 17.66 -6.90 10.83
N LEU A 45 16.93 -6.98 9.70
CA LEU A 45 17.50 -6.62 8.40
C LEU A 45 17.82 -5.12 8.33
N CYS A 46 16.95 -4.24 8.85
CA CYS A 46 17.25 -2.81 8.96
C CYS A 46 18.53 -2.58 9.80
N SER A 47 18.62 -3.20 10.98
CA SER A 47 19.77 -3.04 11.87
C SER A 47 21.07 -3.57 11.26
N ALA A 48 21.01 -4.71 10.56
CA ALA A 48 22.15 -5.29 9.87
C ALA A 48 22.66 -4.39 8.73
N LEU A 49 21.75 -3.81 7.94
CA LEU A 49 22.10 -2.86 6.87
C LEU A 49 22.73 -1.58 7.43
N VAL A 50 22.14 -1.01 8.50
CA VAL A 50 22.70 0.18 9.17
C VAL A 50 24.09 -0.12 9.71
N MET A 51 24.27 -1.27 10.37
CA MET A 51 25.57 -1.70 10.91
C MET A 51 26.59 -1.85 9.80
N LEU A 52 26.24 -2.53 8.71
CA LEU A 52 27.16 -2.77 7.58
C LEU A 52 27.63 -1.43 6.96
N VAL A 53 26.68 -0.54 6.66
CA VAL A 53 27.01 0.78 6.06
C VAL A 53 27.85 1.62 7.02
N THR A 54 27.51 1.64 8.32
CA THR A 54 28.27 2.39 9.33
C THR A 54 29.69 1.84 9.49
N VAL A 55 29.87 0.51 9.48
CA VAL A 55 31.20 -0.12 9.56
C VAL A 55 32.03 0.20 8.32
N ILE A 56 31.45 0.15 7.12
CA ILE A 56 32.15 0.53 5.88
C ILE A 56 32.61 1.99 5.95
N VAL A 57 31.73 2.90 6.37
CA VAL A 57 32.08 4.33 6.51
C VAL A 57 33.13 4.53 7.58
N LEU A 58 33.08 3.80 8.72
CA LEU A 58 34.07 3.88 9.76
C LEU A 58 35.47 3.43 9.26
N ILE A 59 35.54 2.37 8.47
CA ILE A 59 36.79 1.87 7.89
C ILE A 59 37.34 2.91 6.89
N ILE A 60 36.54 3.45 6.01
CA ILE A 60 36.96 4.46 5.03
C ILE A 60 37.39 5.76 5.71
N ALA A 61 36.65 6.19 6.73
CA ALA A 61 36.92 7.41 7.47
C ALA A 61 37.97 7.23 8.62
N ALA A 62 38.54 6.04 8.81
CA ALA A 62 39.51 5.77 9.87
C ALA A 62 40.68 6.76 9.91
N PRO A 63 41.28 7.18 8.77
CA PRO A 63 42.36 8.17 8.80
C PRO A 63 41.90 9.56 9.29
N TYR A 64 40.62 9.94 8.98
CA TYR A 64 40.02 11.17 9.49
C TYR A 64 39.87 11.12 11.01
N PHE A 65 39.29 10.03 11.55
CA PHE A 65 39.10 9.84 12.99
C PHE A 65 40.41 9.79 13.74
N TRP A 66 41.45 9.16 13.15
CA TRP A 66 42.78 9.11 13.73
C TRP A 66 43.37 10.51 13.91
N ARG A 67 43.35 11.36 12.88
CA ARG A 67 43.87 12.75 12.94
C ARG A 67 43.17 13.57 14.02
N TRP A 68 41.85 13.48 14.09
CA TRP A 68 41.08 14.17 15.11
C TRP A 68 41.39 13.66 16.52
N PHE A 69 41.57 12.36 16.68
CA PHE A 69 41.93 11.79 17.96
C PHE A 69 43.34 12.29 18.40
N GLU A 70 44.30 12.35 17.51
CA GLU A 70 45.62 12.95 17.78
C GLU A 70 45.51 14.42 18.18
N GLU A 71 44.72 15.23 17.46
CA GLU A 71 44.50 16.64 17.81
C GLU A 71 43.90 16.79 19.21
N ILE A 72 42.93 15.97 19.57
CA ILE A 72 42.32 15.96 20.90
C ILE A 72 43.38 15.66 21.97
N LEU A 73 44.16 14.61 21.78
CA LEU A 73 45.18 14.24 22.74
C LEU A 73 46.23 15.36 22.88
N VAL A 74 46.78 15.85 21.78
CA VAL A 74 47.73 16.96 21.79
C VAL A 74 47.19 18.19 22.50
N PHE A 75 45.94 18.59 22.19
CA PHE A 75 45.31 19.73 22.84
C PHE A 75 45.22 19.57 24.35
N TYR A 76 44.68 18.44 24.83
CA TYR A 76 44.49 18.25 26.27
C TYR A 76 45.79 17.99 27.02
N PHE A 77 46.77 17.31 26.42
CA PHE A 77 48.06 17.11 27.06
C PHE A 77 48.91 18.38 27.14
N THR A 78 48.89 19.22 26.10
CA THR A 78 49.65 20.51 26.10
C THR A 78 49.08 21.50 27.10
N HIS A 79 47.74 21.46 27.36
CA HIS A 79 47.11 22.38 28.28
C HIS A 79 46.79 21.74 29.68
N ALA A 80 47.32 20.50 29.95
CA ALA A 80 47.07 19.81 31.21
C ALA A 80 47.60 20.50 32.46
N THR A 81 48.59 21.43 32.30
CA THR A 81 49.21 22.18 33.36
C THR A 81 48.52 23.52 33.64
N GLU A 82 47.55 23.91 32.83
CA GLU A 82 46.81 25.16 33.05
C GLU A 82 45.87 25.00 34.26
N THR A 83 45.91 25.93 35.21
CA THR A 83 45.25 25.87 36.51
C THR A 83 43.71 26.00 36.39
N GLU A 84 43.19 26.42 35.28
CA GLU A 84 41.77 26.68 35.05
C GLU A 84 41.17 25.74 33.97
N MET A 85 41.09 24.43 34.28
CA MET A 85 40.49 23.42 33.39
C MET A 85 38.99 23.68 33.10
N LEU A 86 38.31 24.51 33.87
CA LEU A 86 36.88 24.88 33.68
C LEU A 86 36.65 26.09 32.76
N GLN A 87 37.69 26.58 32.06
CA GLN A 87 37.53 27.67 31.12
C GLN A 87 36.57 27.28 29.96
N LYS A 88 35.81 28.26 29.48
CA LYS A 88 34.92 28.12 28.32
C LYS A 88 35.61 27.52 27.08
N ARG A 89 36.93 27.73 26.95
CA ARG A 89 37.78 27.21 25.85
C ARG A 89 37.83 25.67 25.84
N PHE A 90 38.03 25.02 26.99
CA PHE A 90 38.11 23.59 27.09
C PHE A 90 36.74 22.94 26.77
N PHE A 91 35.69 23.49 27.32
CA PHE A 91 34.33 23.04 27.06
C PHE A 91 33.94 23.18 25.58
N TYR A 92 34.26 24.30 24.96
CA TYR A 92 34.02 24.54 23.55
C TYR A 92 34.81 23.56 22.65
N HIS A 93 36.11 23.35 22.96
CA HIS A 93 36.92 22.36 22.27
C HIS A 93 36.38 20.94 22.43
N PHE A 94 35.90 20.57 23.62
CA PHE A 94 35.28 19.29 23.86
C PHE A 94 34.02 19.11 22.98
N LEU A 95 33.11 20.08 22.96
CA LEU A 95 31.89 20.01 22.16
C LEU A 95 32.17 19.88 20.66
N ILE A 96 33.13 20.66 20.16
CA ILE A 96 33.52 20.58 18.74
C ILE A 96 34.13 19.21 18.42
N SER A 97 35.03 18.72 19.27
CA SER A 97 35.68 17.43 19.09
C SER A 97 34.66 16.30 19.13
N LEU A 98 33.74 16.34 20.08
CA LEU A 98 32.62 15.39 20.18
C LEU A 98 31.76 15.44 18.90
N ALA A 99 31.39 16.64 18.44
CA ALA A 99 30.60 16.79 17.24
C ALA A 99 31.32 16.24 15.99
N LYS A 100 32.61 16.54 15.82
CA LYS A 100 33.43 16.05 14.69
C LYS A 100 33.59 14.52 14.69
N MET A 101 33.63 13.88 15.86
CA MET A 101 33.73 12.42 15.95
C MET A 101 32.39 11.71 15.84
N VAL A 102 31.34 12.27 16.44
CA VAL A 102 30.02 11.58 16.53
C VAL A 102 29.12 11.87 15.32
N LEU A 103 29.05 13.14 14.86
CA LEU A 103 28.13 13.57 13.81
C LEU A 103 28.30 12.79 12.49
N PRO A 104 29.49 12.53 11.97
CA PRO A 104 29.63 11.80 10.70
C PRO A 104 29.03 10.41 10.76
N LEU A 105 29.27 9.67 11.87
CA LEU A 105 28.74 8.34 12.06
C LEU A 105 27.24 8.34 12.34
N ALA A 106 26.76 9.29 13.15
CA ALA A 106 25.34 9.44 13.45
C ALA A 106 24.54 9.77 12.18
N LEU A 107 25.02 10.72 11.37
CA LEU A 107 24.38 11.07 10.10
C LEU A 107 24.37 9.88 9.12
N CYS A 108 25.49 9.15 9.04
CA CYS A 108 25.58 7.95 8.24
C CYS A 108 24.56 6.90 8.70
N GLY A 109 24.45 6.66 10.00
CA GLY A 109 23.47 5.74 10.58
C GLY A 109 22.02 6.12 10.29
N ILE A 110 21.70 7.43 10.40
CA ILE A 110 20.36 7.96 10.06
C ILE A 110 20.05 7.72 8.58
N VAL A 111 20.95 8.12 7.69
CA VAL A 111 20.77 7.93 6.24
C VAL A 111 20.63 6.46 5.90
N ALA A 112 21.51 5.60 6.43
CA ALA A 112 21.44 4.16 6.22
C ALA A 112 20.12 3.57 6.74
N GLY A 113 19.64 4.02 7.91
CA GLY A 113 18.36 3.57 8.49
C GLY A 113 17.16 3.99 7.65
N VAL A 114 17.15 5.21 7.14
CA VAL A 114 16.11 5.68 6.21
C VAL A 114 16.12 4.86 4.93
N LEU A 115 17.28 4.68 4.31
CA LEU A 115 17.42 3.89 3.08
C LEU A 115 17.02 2.43 3.28
N ALA A 116 17.45 1.79 4.38
CA ALA A 116 17.06 0.42 4.71
C ALA A 116 15.54 0.25 4.84
N ASN A 117 14.87 1.21 5.49
CA ASN A 117 13.41 1.22 5.59
C ASN A 117 12.73 1.45 4.22
N LEU A 118 13.23 2.39 3.42
CA LEU A 118 12.69 2.65 2.08
C LEU A 118 12.78 1.42 1.17
N ILE A 119 13.92 0.71 1.21
CA ILE A 119 14.13 -0.52 0.44
C ILE A 119 13.17 -1.62 0.89
N GLN A 120 13.03 -1.85 2.20
CA GLN A 120 12.12 -2.88 2.73
C GLN A 120 10.66 -2.58 2.40
N ASN A 121 10.24 -1.34 2.53
CA ASN A 121 8.85 -0.91 2.32
C ASN A 121 8.52 -0.68 0.84
N ARG A 122 9.48 -0.87 -0.07
CA ARG A 122 9.34 -0.58 -1.51
C ARG A 122 8.84 0.86 -1.76
N GLY A 123 9.44 1.82 -1.08
CA GLY A 123 9.14 3.25 -1.21
C GLY A 123 8.72 3.91 0.09
N PHE A 124 8.40 5.20 -0.01
CA PHE A 124 8.00 6.02 1.12
C PHE A 124 6.56 5.72 1.53
N ILE A 125 6.36 5.50 2.84
CA ILE A 125 5.04 5.31 3.45
C ILE A 125 4.93 6.31 4.59
N PHE A 126 3.91 7.15 4.53
CA PHE A 126 3.56 8.07 5.60
C PHE A 126 2.21 7.69 6.19
N SER A 127 2.18 7.36 7.47
CA SER A 127 0.95 7.07 8.19
C SER A 127 1.03 7.65 9.60
N THR A 128 -0.01 8.35 10.02
CA THR A 128 -0.14 8.90 11.38
C THR A 128 -0.71 7.90 12.37
N LYS A 129 -1.43 6.87 11.90
CA LYS A 129 -2.09 5.86 12.74
C LYS A 129 -1.18 5.18 13.77
N PRO A 130 0.09 4.80 13.45
CA PRO A 130 0.98 4.19 14.45
C PRO A 130 1.43 5.15 15.55
N ILE A 131 1.33 6.48 15.33
CA ILE A 131 1.79 7.53 16.25
C ILE A 131 0.65 7.97 17.19
N GLU A 132 -0.61 7.67 16.84
CA GLU A 132 -1.76 8.02 17.67
C GLU A 132 -1.68 7.35 19.06
N PRO A 133 -1.69 8.12 20.16
CA PRO A 133 -1.57 7.58 21.50
C PRO A 133 -2.80 6.74 21.86
N GLN A 134 -2.59 5.44 21.99
CA GLN A 134 -3.65 4.50 22.37
C GLN A 134 -3.60 4.27 23.89
N PHE A 135 -4.21 5.17 24.65
CA PHE A 135 -4.23 5.11 26.12
C PHE A 135 -4.80 3.81 26.68
N SER A 136 -5.69 3.13 25.95
CA SER A 136 -6.23 1.82 26.31
C SER A 136 -5.19 0.69 26.34
N LYS A 137 -4.05 0.87 25.66
CA LYS A 137 -2.94 -0.10 25.62
C LYS A 137 -1.86 0.16 26.68
N ILE A 138 -1.95 1.27 27.42
CA ILE A 138 -0.95 1.66 28.41
C ILE A 138 -1.11 0.90 29.74
N THR A 139 -2.24 0.21 29.97
CA THR A 139 -2.40 -0.62 31.17
C THR A 139 -1.39 -1.78 31.15
N PRO A 140 -0.42 -1.80 32.08
CA PRO A 140 0.63 -2.82 32.06
C PRO A 140 0.07 -4.18 32.48
N ARG A 141 -0.21 -5.03 31.52
CA ARG A 141 -0.55 -6.44 31.73
C ARG A 141 0.73 -7.28 31.85
N ILE A 142 1.55 -6.96 32.87
CA ILE A 142 2.90 -7.53 33.05
C ILE A 142 2.89 -9.06 33.05
N GLY A 143 1.93 -9.68 33.69
CA GLY A 143 1.82 -11.14 33.75
C GLY A 143 1.52 -11.79 32.39
N GLN A 144 0.67 -11.16 31.57
CA GLN A 144 0.40 -11.64 30.20
C GLN A 144 1.58 -11.39 29.27
N TYR A 145 2.28 -10.26 29.44
CA TYR A 145 3.46 -9.94 28.67
C TYR A 145 4.60 -10.92 28.95
N LEU A 146 4.90 -11.22 30.22
CA LEU A 146 5.92 -12.19 30.62
C LEU A 146 5.59 -13.61 30.10
N LYS A 147 4.31 -14.01 30.23
CA LYS A 147 3.87 -15.33 29.75
C LYS A 147 4.00 -15.44 28.22
N LYS A 148 3.64 -14.40 27.48
CA LYS A 148 3.71 -14.39 26.02
C LYS A 148 5.15 -14.24 25.49
N THR A 149 6.03 -13.52 26.20
CA THR A 149 7.39 -13.20 25.74
C THR A 149 8.42 -14.22 26.18
N LEU A 150 8.34 -14.77 27.41
CA LEU A 150 9.35 -15.69 27.95
C LEU A 150 8.89 -17.15 27.90
N PHE A 151 7.61 -17.43 28.09
CA PHE A 151 7.08 -18.79 28.20
C PHE A 151 6.23 -19.23 26.98
N SER A 152 6.34 -18.51 25.86
CA SER A 152 5.78 -18.95 24.58
C SER A 152 6.86 -19.63 23.73
N PHE A 153 6.46 -20.49 22.81
CA PHE A 153 7.37 -21.10 21.83
C PHE A 153 8.10 -20.03 20.99
N GLU A 154 7.41 -18.94 20.62
CA GLU A 154 8.02 -17.78 19.93
C GLU A 154 9.09 -17.10 20.78
N GLY A 155 8.82 -16.91 22.07
CA GLY A 155 9.79 -16.32 23.00
C GLY A 155 11.01 -17.21 23.14
N GLY A 156 10.83 -18.52 23.33
CA GLY A 156 11.93 -19.51 23.38
C GLY A 156 12.78 -19.53 22.11
N PHE A 157 12.13 -19.52 20.95
CA PHE A 157 12.80 -19.47 19.66
C PHE A 157 13.62 -18.18 19.47
N ASN A 158 13.07 -17.03 19.84
CA ASN A 158 13.78 -15.73 19.75
C ASN A 158 14.99 -15.69 20.71
N VAL A 159 14.88 -16.26 21.89
CA VAL A 159 15.98 -16.40 22.85
C VAL A 159 17.06 -17.33 22.27
N ALA A 160 16.70 -18.51 21.77
CA ALA A 160 17.64 -19.45 21.14
C ALA A 160 18.37 -18.82 19.94
N LYS A 161 17.64 -18.10 19.08
CA LYS A 161 18.19 -17.34 17.95
C LYS A 161 19.19 -16.28 18.41
N SER A 162 18.94 -15.59 19.53
CA SER A 162 19.86 -14.63 20.10
C SER A 162 21.15 -15.30 20.61
N PHE A 163 21.05 -16.46 21.27
CA PHE A 163 22.22 -17.23 21.69
C PHE A 163 23.07 -17.71 20.51
N VAL A 164 22.44 -18.19 19.43
CA VAL A 164 23.13 -18.59 18.21
C VAL A 164 23.91 -17.41 17.61
N LYS A 165 23.29 -16.21 17.54
CA LYS A 165 23.97 -15.00 17.05
C LYS A 165 25.20 -14.65 17.90
N VAL A 166 25.02 -14.59 19.21
CA VAL A 166 26.15 -14.31 20.14
C VAL A 166 27.24 -15.34 20.00
N GLY A 167 26.91 -16.64 19.92
CA GLY A 167 27.86 -17.72 19.71
C GLY A 167 28.62 -17.60 18.39
N MET A 168 27.94 -17.27 17.29
CA MET A 168 28.59 -17.07 15.98
C MET A 168 29.54 -15.87 15.99
N VAL A 169 29.10 -14.74 16.55
CA VAL A 169 29.93 -13.54 16.67
C VAL A 169 31.17 -13.84 17.55
N GLY A 170 30.98 -14.50 18.69
CA GLY A 170 32.05 -14.88 19.58
C GLY A 170 33.06 -15.83 18.90
N PHE A 171 32.55 -16.84 18.19
CA PHE A 171 33.39 -17.79 17.46
C PHE A 171 34.20 -17.11 16.34
N VAL A 172 33.56 -16.27 15.52
CA VAL A 172 34.28 -15.59 14.43
C VAL A 172 35.26 -14.56 14.96
N SER A 173 34.92 -13.83 16.03
CA SER A 173 35.84 -12.91 16.69
C SER A 173 37.05 -13.65 17.25
N PHE A 174 36.83 -14.79 17.92
CA PHE A 174 37.89 -15.66 18.40
C PHE A 174 38.83 -16.14 17.27
N MET A 175 38.24 -16.59 16.15
CA MET A 175 39.02 -17.03 14.98
C MET A 175 39.85 -15.90 14.38
N ILE A 176 39.30 -14.70 14.23
CA ILE A 176 40.05 -13.54 13.70
C ILE A 176 41.18 -13.15 14.65
N ILE A 177 40.93 -13.10 15.96
CA ILE A 177 41.97 -12.80 16.96
C ILE A 177 43.06 -13.86 16.90
N ARG A 178 42.71 -15.16 16.86
CA ARG A 178 43.65 -16.26 16.78
C ARG A 178 44.53 -16.20 15.51
N LEU A 179 43.92 -15.85 14.37
CA LEU A 179 44.67 -15.70 13.11
C LEU A 179 45.63 -14.49 13.13
N ASN A 180 45.28 -13.45 13.87
CA ASN A 180 46.07 -12.23 13.98
C ASN A 180 46.94 -12.19 15.25
N ILE A 181 47.01 -13.28 16.06
CA ILE A 181 47.68 -13.28 17.36
C ILE A 181 49.17 -12.95 17.24
N ASN A 182 49.86 -13.48 16.22
CA ASN A 182 51.28 -13.20 16.00
C ASN A 182 51.48 -11.70 15.67
N ILE A 183 50.60 -11.12 14.88
CA ILE A 183 50.63 -9.70 14.52
C ILE A 183 50.39 -8.85 15.78
N ILE A 184 49.50 -9.30 16.67
CA ILE A 184 49.21 -8.62 17.94
C ILE A 184 50.41 -8.76 18.90
N LEU A 185 51.09 -9.92 18.95
CA LEU A 185 52.25 -10.13 19.81
C LEU A 185 53.50 -9.38 19.32
N GLU A 186 53.64 -9.19 17.98
CA GLU A 186 54.67 -8.33 17.42
C GLU A 186 54.54 -6.85 17.88
N PHE A 187 53.36 -6.48 18.39
CA PHE A 187 53.12 -5.18 18.97
C PHE A 187 54.07 -4.85 20.13
N ILE A 188 54.46 -5.85 20.94
CA ILE A 188 55.37 -5.69 22.07
C ILE A 188 56.76 -5.25 21.59
N ASN A 189 57.16 -5.64 20.37
CA ASN A 189 58.43 -5.31 19.74
C ASN A 189 58.35 -4.19 18.70
N ALA A 190 57.16 -3.51 18.58
CA ALA A 190 56.96 -2.52 17.56
C ALA A 190 57.78 -1.25 17.81
N SER A 191 58.53 -0.81 16.80
CA SER A 191 59.34 0.39 16.82
C SER A 191 58.54 1.73 16.87
N SER A 192 57.23 1.67 16.68
CA SER A 192 56.35 2.83 16.62
C SER A 192 54.97 2.51 17.16
N VAL A 193 54.47 3.34 18.09
CA VAL A 193 53.12 3.26 18.65
C VAL A 193 52.05 3.41 17.55
N HIS A 194 52.27 4.28 16.58
CA HIS A 194 51.34 4.49 15.46
C HIS A 194 51.13 3.19 14.66
N HIS A 195 52.21 2.47 14.34
CA HIS A 195 52.13 1.20 13.61
C HIS A 195 51.39 0.10 14.38
N ALA A 196 51.62 0.06 15.66
CA ALA A 196 51.00 -0.86 16.59
C ALA A 196 49.48 -0.63 16.71
N VAL A 197 49.06 0.61 16.92
CA VAL A 197 47.64 1.00 17.00
C VAL A 197 46.92 0.74 15.65
N GLY A 198 47.61 1.02 14.52
CA GLY A 198 47.10 0.69 13.21
C GLY A 198 46.78 -0.80 12.99
N LYS A 199 47.64 -1.69 13.45
CA LYS A 199 47.41 -3.16 13.38
C LYS A 199 46.19 -3.59 14.24
N ILE A 200 46.07 -3.06 15.45
CA ILE A 200 44.94 -3.34 16.34
C ILE A 200 43.64 -2.81 15.72
N ALA A 201 43.65 -1.59 15.24
CA ALA A 201 42.50 -0.98 14.58
C ALA A 201 42.05 -1.78 13.34
N TRP A 202 43.02 -2.30 12.57
CA TRP A 202 42.70 -3.15 11.42
C TRP A 202 42.06 -4.48 11.85
N THR A 203 42.58 -5.13 12.90
CA THR A 203 41.98 -6.35 13.45
C THR A 203 40.57 -6.09 13.97
N ALA A 204 40.38 -4.99 14.68
CA ALA A 204 39.04 -4.56 15.11
C ALA A 204 38.08 -4.32 13.92
N ALA A 205 38.55 -3.67 12.87
CA ALA A 205 37.81 -3.45 11.65
C ALA A 205 37.41 -4.76 10.97
N GLN A 206 38.31 -5.75 10.91
CA GLN A 206 37.98 -7.09 10.40
C GLN A 206 36.89 -7.78 11.22
N ILE A 207 36.94 -7.69 12.54
CA ILE A 207 35.91 -8.26 13.42
C ILE A 207 34.57 -7.57 13.17
N LEU A 208 34.53 -6.23 13.14
CA LEU A 208 33.32 -5.48 12.89
C LEU A 208 32.70 -5.80 11.52
N ALA A 209 33.55 -5.88 10.49
CA ALA A 209 33.09 -6.22 9.13
C ALA A 209 32.52 -7.65 9.06
N ALA A 210 33.22 -8.61 9.67
CA ALA A 210 32.76 -10.00 9.74
C ALA A 210 31.43 -10.11 10.49
N CYS A 211 31.29 -9.42 11.64
CA CYS A 211 30.03 -9.38 12.39
C CYS A 211 28.88 -8.77 11.56
N ALA A 212 29.13 -7.66 10.85
CA ALA A 212 28.14 -7.02 10.00
C ALA A 212 27.66 -7.94 8.87
N ILE A 213 28.59 -8.68 8.24
CA ILE A 213 28.28 -9.67 7.20
C ILE A 213 27.46 -10.83 7.77
N ILE A 214 27.81 -11.34 8.94
CA ILE A 214 27.11 -12.44 9.61
C ILE A 214 25.67 -11.99 9.94
N PHE A 215 25.51 -10.81 10.54
CA PHE A 215 24.18 -10.29 10.87
C PHE A 215 23.33 -10.08 9.62
N LEU A 216 23.92 -9.59 8.53
CA LEU A 216 23.22 -9.47 7.26
C LEU A 216 22.79 -10.85 6.74
N GLY A 217 23.69 -11.85 6.78
CA GLY A 217 23.37 -13.21 6.35
C GLY A 217 22.21 -13.84 7.15
N ILE A 218 22.15 -13.61 8.46
CA ILE A 218 21.08 -14.12 9.34
C ILE A 218 19.78 -13.33 9.13
N SER A 219 19.86 -12.04 8.83
CA SER A 219 18.70 -11.17 8.71
C SER A 219 17.88 -11.39 7.43
N ILE A 220 18.50 -11.92 6.37
CA ILE A 220 17.79 -12.21 5.12
C ILE A 220 16.73 -13.32 5.29
N PRO A 221 17.06 -14.52 5.81
CA PRO A 221 16.06 -15.53 6.15
C PRO A 221 15.00 -15.02 7.12
N ASP A 222 15.42 -14.24 8.14
CA ASP A 222 14.47 -13.61 9.07
C ASP A 222 13.45 -12.74 8.37
N TYR A 223 13.87 -11.91 7.44
CA TYR A 223 12.95 -11.09 6.64
C TYR A 223 11.96 -11.92 5.82
N LEU A 224 12.41 -13.04 5.24
CA LEU A 224 11.52 -13.94 4.49
C LEU A 224 10.44 -14.54 5.38
N VAL A 225 10.80 -14.97 6.58
CA VAL A 225 9.86 -15.50 7.58
C VAL A 225 8.89 -14.40 8.01
N GLN A 226 9.37 -13.22 8.37
CA GLN A 226 8.53 -12.08 8.75
C GLN A 226 7.55 -11.67 7.64
N ARG A 227 8.02 -11.67 6.39
CA ARG A 227 7.18 -11.38 5.23
C ARG A 227 6.08 -12.44 5.07
N LYS A 228 6.40 -13.71 5.23
CA LYS A 228 5.43 -14.80 5.14
C LYS A 228 4.38 -14.68 6.24
N GLN A 229 4.79 -14.47 7.48
CA GLN A 229 3.89 -14.26 8.61
C GLN A 229 2.99 -13.03 8.41
N PHE A 230 3.52 -11.95 7.84
CA PHE A 230 2.71 -10.78 7.51
C PHE A 230 1.62 -11.12 6.50
N ILE A 231 1.96 -11.81 5.40
CA ILE A 231 0.98 -12.22 4.38
C ILE A 231 -0.07 -13.15 4.99
N GLU A 232 0.33 -14.10 5.81
CA GLU A 232 -0.59 -15.00 6.52
C GLU A 232 -1.54 -14.27 7.46
N SER A 233 -1.04 -13.27 8.20
CA SER A 233 -1.89 -12.43 9.05
C SER A 233 -2.89 -11.57 8.27
N MET A 234 -2.67 -11.39 6.95
CA MET A 234 -3.55 -10.66 6.05
C MET A 234 -4.54 -11.56 5.29
N LYS A 235 -4.45 -12.89 5.44
CA LYS A 235 -5.41 -13.83 4.84
C LYS A 235 -6.85 -13.46 5.21
N MET A 236 -7.78 -13.82 4.36
CA MET A 236 -9.20 -13.44 4.42
C MET A 236 -10.10 -14.65 4.60
N THR A 237 -11.23 -14.43 5.25
CA THR A 237 -12.34 -15.39 5.19
C THR A 237 -13.09 -15.20 3.87
N LYS A 238 -13.81 -16.24 3.42
CA LYS A 238 -14.70 -16.14 2.25
C LYS A 238 -15.76 -15.05 2.41
N GLN A 239 -16.18 -14.77 3.64
CA GLN A 239 -17.14 -13.70 3.92
C GLN A 239 -16.50 -12.31 3.75
N GLU A 240 -15.27 -12.12 4.26
CA GLU A 240 -14.53 -10.87 4.08
C GLU A 240 -14.29 -10.58 2.59
N VAL A 241 -13.91 -11.57 1.79
CA VAL A 241 -13.74 -11.41 0.33
C VAL A 241 -15.04 -10.97 -0.32
N LYS A 242 -16.16 -11.63 0.02
CA LYS A 242 -17.48 -11.27 -0.52
C LYS A 242 -17.91 -9.85 -0.12
N GLN A 243 -17.61 -9.45 1.10
CA GLN A 243 -17.91 -8.10 1.59
C GLN A 243 -17.07 -7.05 0.89
N GLU A 244 -15.77 -7.32 0.69
CA GLU A 244 -14.87 -6.42 -0.03
C GLU A 244 -15.31 -6.21 -1.49
N TYR A 245 -15.75 -7.28 -2.17
CA TYR A 245 -16.35 -7.18 -3.50
C TYR A 245 -17.57 -6.28 -3.51
N LYS A 246 -18.47 -6.42 -2.52
CA LYS A 246 -19.65 -5.55 -2.39
C LYS A 246 -19.27 -4.09 -2.14
N GLU A 247 -18.22 -3.84 -1.37
CA GLU A 247 -17.72 -2.47 -1.10
C GLU A 247 -17.09 -1.84 -2.35
N MET A 248 -16.42 -2.62 -3.19
CA MET A 248 -15.73 -2.12 -4.39
C MET A 248 -16.68 -1.92 -5.60
N GLU A 249 -17.58 -2.86 -5.85
CA GLU A 249 -18.47 -2.86 -7.01
C GLU A 249 -19.87 -2.30 -6.71
N GLY A 250 -20.18 -2.07 -5.44
CA GLY A 250 -21.51 -1.77 -4.95
C GLY A 250 -22.36 -3.04 -4.73
N ASP A 251 -23.32 -2.95 -3.85
CA ASP A 251 -24.23 -4.07 -3.61
C ASP A 251 -25.12 -4.29 -4.84
N PRO A 252 -25.13 -5.50 -5.44
CA PRO A 252 -25.98 -5.81 -6.59
C PRO A 252 -27.46 -5.52 -6.36
N GLU A 253 -27.93 -5.67 -5.12
CA GLU A 253 -29.31 -5.38 -4.73
C GLU A 253 -29.61 -3.88 -4.82
N VAL A 254 -28.67 -3.03 -4.36
CA VAL A 254 -28.80 -1.57 -4.44
C VAL A 254 -28.82 -1.13 -5.91
N LYS A 255 -27.96 -1.70 -6.75
CA LYS A 255 -27.91 -1.42 -8.19
C LYS A 255 -29.21 -1.85 -8.88
N ALA A 256 -29.72 -3.03 -8.53
CA ALA A 256 -31.00 -3.52 -9.06
C ALA A 256 -32.17 -2.64 -8.62
N HIS A 257 -32.21 -2.22 -7.35
CA HIS A 257 -33.23 -1.28 -6.83
C HIS A 257 -33.15 0.08 -7.52
N LEU A 258 -31.99 0.62 -7.75
CA LEU A 258 -31.77 1.89 -8.46
C LEU A 258 -32.29 1.81 -9.90
N GLN A 259 -31.96 0.71 -10.60
CA GLN A 259 -32.47 0.47 -11.96
C GLN A 259 -33.99 0.28 -11.99
N ALA A 260 -34.56 -0.42 -11.02
CA ALA A 260 -36.00 -0.59 -10.91
C ALA A 260 -36.72 0.75 -10.65
N ALA A 261 -36.20 1.54 -9.71
CA ALA A 261 -36.73 2.88 -9.42
C ALA A 261 -36.63 3.84 -10.63
N GLN A 262 -35.52 3.77 -11.37
CA GLN A 262 -35.35 4.55 -12.59
C GLN A 262 -36.37 4.16 -13.66
N ARG A 263 -36.62 2.86 -13.88
CA ARG A 263 -37.64 2.35 -14.78
C ARG A 263 -39.04 2.79 -14.36
N GLU A 264 -39.36 2.73 -13.08
CA GLU A 264 -40.66 3.17 -12.55
C GLU A 264 -40.88 4.67 -12.78
N LEU A 265 -39.87 5.51 -12.52
CA LEU A 265 -39.94 6.95 -12.79
C LEU A 265 -40.15 7.25 -14.27
N LEU A 266 -39.50 6.56 -15.18
CA LEU A 266 -39.69 6.70 -16.63
C LEU A 266 -41.10 6.30 -17.04
N GLN A 267 -41.61 5.20 -16.50
CA GLN A 267 -43.01 4.76 -16.78
C GLN A 267 -44.03 5.73 -16.21
N ARG A 268 -43.80 6.30 -15.03
CA ARG A 268 -44.70 7.24 -14.38
C ARG A 268 -44.79 8.58 -15.13
N ASN A 269 -43.68 9.01 -15.72
CA ASN A 269 -43.63 10.26 -16.49
C ASN A 269 -44.05 10.08 -17.97
N MET A 270 -44.13 8.85 -18.46
CA MET A 270 -44.42 8.53 -19.85
C MET A 270 -45.70 9.20 -20.36
N PRO A 271 -46.86 9.22 -19.63
CA PRO A 271 -48.05 9.88 -20.11
C PRO A 271 -47.86 11.37 -20.42
N GLN A 272 -47.14 12.06 -19.55
CA GLN A 272 -46.84 13.49 -19.75
C GLN A 272 -45.90 13.73 -20.92
N GLN A 273 -44.95 12.84 -21.13
CA GLN A 273 -43.99 12.94 -22.24
C GLN A 273 -44.66 12.66 -23.58
N VAL A 274 -45.55 11.66 -23.65
CA VAL A 274 -46.33 11.37 -24.83
C VAL A 274 -47.30 12.53 -25.18
N ALA A 275 -47.96 13.11 -24.18
CA ALA A 275 -48.85 14.25 -24.38
C ALA A 275 -48.13 15.51 -24.89
N LYS A 276 -46.84 15.66 -24.63
CA LYS A 276 -45.99 16.77 -25.11
C LYS A 276 -45.35 16.51 -26.45
N SER A 277 -45.36 15.26 -26.94
CA SER A 277 -44.72 14.91 -28.19
C SER A 277 -45.47 15.46 -29.41
N ASP A 278 -44.77 15.68 -30.50
CA ASP A 278 -45.31 16.19 -31.76
C ASP A 278 -45.95 15.09 -32.61
N VAL A 279 -45.38 13.87 -32.51
CA VAL A 279 -45.85 12.73 -33.30
C VAL A 279 -45.50 11.42 -32.61
N VAL A 280 -46.32 10.39 -32.78
CA VAL A 280 -46.05 9.03 -32.37
C VAL A 280 -45.94 8.16 -33.62
N ILE A 281 -44.73 7.55 -33.79
CA ILE A 281 -44.48 6.63 -34.91
C ILE A 281 -44.75 5.21 -34.44
N THR A 282 -45.53 4.46 -35.20
CA THR A 282 -46.02 3.16 -34.74
C THR A 282 -45.77 2.03 -35.74
N ASN A 283 -45.45 0.85 -35.20
CA ASN A 283 -45.76 -0.43 -35.80
C ASN A 283 -47.01 -0.97 -35.07
N PRO A 284 -48.19 -1.09 -35.68
CA PRO A 284 -49.49 -1.22 -35.01
C PRO A 284 -49.59 -2.29 -33.92
N THR A 285 -48.82 -3.34 -34.01
CA THR A 285 -48.88 -4.49 -33.09
C THR A 285 -47.73 -4.55 -32.12
N HIS A 286 -46.57 -3.91 -32.40
CA HIS A 286 -45.38 -4.18 -31.66
C HIS A 286 -44.68 -2.97 -31.06
N PHE A 287 -44.57 -1.85 -31.74
CA PHE A 287 -43.74 -0.73 -31.28
C PHE A 287 -44.45 0.63 -31.41
N ALA A 288 -44.18 1.51 -30.48
CA ALA A 288 -44.53 2.91 -30.55
C ALA A 288 -43.40 3.78 -30.03
N VAL A 289 -43.05 4.85 -30.75
CA VAL A 289 -42.00 5.81 -30.39
C VAL A 289 -42.58 7.21 -30.53
N ALA A 290 -42.59 7.97 -29.44
CA ALA A 290 -43.05 9.35 -29.39
C ALA A 290 -41.87 10.29 -29.58
N LEU A 291 -41.97 11.22 -30.49
CA LEU A 291 -40.94 12.19 -30.85
C LEU A 291 -41.37 13.61 -30.59
N MET A 292 -40.47 14.45 -30.15
CA MET A 292 -40.64 15.89 -30.01
C MET A 292 -39.48 16.63 -30.68
N TYR A 293 -39.78 17.69 -31.38
CA TYR A 293 -38.77 18.57 -31.96
C TYR A 293 -38.89 19.97 -31.41
N ASP A 294 -37.87 20.40 -30.68
CA ASP A 294 -37.74 21.77 -30.20
C ASP A 294 -36.43 22.36 -30.75
N GLN A 295 -36.60 23.30 -31.68
CA GLN A 295 -35.50 23.96 -32.36
C GLN A 295 -34.59 24.75 -31.40
N ALA A 296 -35.10 25.12 -30.21
CA ALA A 296 -34.29 25.81 -29.20
C ALA A 296 -33.40 24.87 -28.40
N VAL A 297 -33.69 23.56 -28.42
CA VAL A 297 -33.03 22.56 -27.56
C VAL A 297 -32.11 21.64 -28.36
N SER A 298 -32.52 21.26 -29.61
CA SER A 298 -31.71 20.32 -30.41
C SER A 298 -31.89 20.54 -31.89
N ASP A 299 -30.89 20.12 -32.68
CA ASP A 299 -30.91 20.21 -34.15
C ASP A 299 -31.80 19.12 -34.83
N ALA A 300 -32.24 18.12 -34.06
CA ALA A 300 -33.08 17.05 -34.54
C ALA A 300 -34.07 16.56 -33.48
N PRO A 301 -35.17 15.88 -33.88
CA PRO A 301 -36.16 15.36 -32.94
C PRO A 301 -35.58 14.40 -31.90
N GLN A 302 -36.14 14.49 -30.69
CA GLN A 302 -35.76 13.69 -29.52
C GLN A 302 -36.82 12.64 -29.20
N VAL A 303 -36.40 11.47 -28.74
CA VAL A 303 -37.30 10.40 -28.30
C VAL A 303 -37.82 10.71 -26.89
N MET A 304 -39.11 10.99 -26.78
CA MET A 304 -39.77 11.32 -25.51
C MET A 304 -40.29 10.09 -24.79
N ALA A 305 -40.76 9.09 -25.53
CA ALA A 305 -41.20 7.81 -24.99
C ALA A 305 -41.06 6.71 -26.04
N LYS A 306 -40.75 5.49 -25.62
CA LYS A 306 -40.78 4.31 -26.48
C LYS A 306 -41.37 3.12 -25.73
N GLY A 307 -42.04 2.24 -26.45
CA GLY A 307 -42.63 1.04 -25.84
C GLY A 307 -42.85 -0.07 -26.85
N SER A 308 -42.88 -1.31 -26.33
CA SER A 308 -43.28 -2.51 -27.09
C SER A 308 -44.60 -3.06 -26.54
N ASP A 309 -45.32 -3.75 -27.40
CA ASP A 309 -46.54 -4.52 -27.10
C ASP A 309 -47.57 -3.74 -26.24
N ASN A 310 -47.77 -4.13 -24.97
CA ASN A 310 -48.69 -3.47 -24.06
C ASN A 310 -48.35 -1.99 -23.83
N LEU A 311 -47.06 -1.67 -23.76
CA LEU A 311 -46.61 -0.30 -23.55
C LEU A 311 -46.81 0.53 -24.83
N ALA A 312 -46.59 -0.05 -26.00
CA ALA A 312 -46.88 0.59 -27.29
C ALA A 312 -48.39 0.88 -27.45
N PHE A 313 -49.23 -0.05 -26.99
CA PHE A 313 -50.69 0.17 -26.96
C PHE A 313 -51.05 1.37 -26.08
N ARG A 314 -50.48 1.44 -24.87
CA ARG A 314 -50.72 2.55 -23.94
C ARG A 314 -50.24 3.91 -24.47
N ILE A 315 -49.06 3.93 -25.10
CA ILE A 315 -48.53 5.15 -25.74
C ILE A 315 -49.51 5.65 -26.82
N ARG A 316 -50.06 4.77 -27.64
CA ARG A 316 -51.04 5.13 -28.66
C ARG A 316 -52.37 5.61 -28.08
N GLU A 317 -52.83 5.01 -26.97
CA GLU A 317 -54.03 5.41 -26.26
C GLU A 317 -53.88 6.84 -25.72
N ILE A 318 -52.77 7.12 -25.04
CA ILE A 318 -52.43 8.44 -24.50
C ILE A 318 -52.26 9.46 -25.62
N ALA A 319 -51.65 9.08 -26.74
CA ALA A 319 -51.50 9.95 -27.91
C ALA A 319 -52.88 10.35 -28.49
N LYS A 320 -53.81 9.40 -28.57
CA LYS A 320 -55.20 9.67 -29.02
C LYS A 320 -55.95 10.57 -28.04
N GLU A 321 -55.81 10.37 -26.74
CA GLU A 321 -56.46 11.18 -25.70
C GLU A 321 -55.97 12.63 -25.69
N ASN A 322 -54.72 12.89 -26.16
CA ASN A 322 -54.07 14.19 -26.16
C ASN A 322 -53.93 14.79 -27.59
N ASP A 323 -54.68 14.29 -28.57
CA ASP A 323 -54.65 14.75 -29.97
C ASP A 323 -53.24 14.75 -30.59
N VAL A 324 -52.36 13.88 -30.15
CA VAL A 324 -51.03 13.71 -30.76
C VAL A 324 -51.14 12.84 -32.02
N PRO A 325 -50.68 13.33 -33.18
CA PRO A 325 -50.73 12.60 -34.44
C PRO A 325 -49.99 11.25 -34.36
N ILE A 326 -50.68 10.20 -34.86
CA ILE A 326 -50.10 8.85 -34.93
C ILE A 326 -49.85 8.49 -36.39
N VAL A 327 -48.61 8.20 -36.70
CA VAL A 327 -48.16 7.83 -38.05
C VAL A 327 -47.72 6.36 -38.05
N GLU A 328 -48.35 5.55 -38.91
CA GLU A 328 -47.92 4.18 -39.10
C GLU A 328 -46.73 4.12 -40.05
N ASN A 329 -45.59 3.71 -39.55
CA ASN A 329 -44.39 3.40 -40.31
C ASN A 329 -43.62 2.27 -39.62
N ARG A 330 -43.88 1.05 -40.08
CA ARG A 330 -43.31 -0.19 -39.44
C ARG A 330 -41.80 -0.24 -39.44
N PRO A 331 -41.09 0.01 -40.57
CA PRO A 331 -39.63 0.00 -40.58
C PRO A 331 -39.04 1.06 -39.63
N LEU A 332 -39.58 2.29 -39.69
CA LEU A 332 -39.10 3.41 -38.88
C LEU A 332 -39.34 3.21 -37.38
N ALA A 333 -40.53 2.75 -36.99
CA ALA A 333 -40.85 2.45 -35.60
C ALA A 333 -39.95 1.36 -35.01
N ARG A 334 -39.62 0.33 -35.79
CA ARG A 334 -38.76 -0.76 -35.38
C ARG A 334 -37.30 -0.32 -35.25
N GLY A 335 -36.80 0.46 -36.21
CA GLY A 335 -35.42 0.97 -36.18
C GLY A 335 -35.22 1.92 -35.00
N LEU A 336 -36.07 2.92 -34.85
CA LEU A 336 -36.00 3.84 -33.72
C LEU A 336 -36.08 3.14 -32.36
N TYR A 337 -37.00 2.17 -32.22
CA TYR A 337 -37.13 1.44 -30.96
C TYR A 337 -35.86 0.67 -30.61
N ALA A 338 -35.17 0.07 -31.61
CA ALA A 338 -33.97 -0.75 -31.40
C ALA A 338 -32.69 0.07 -31.16
N GLU A 339 -32.58 1.24 -31.79
CA GLU A 339 -31.32 2.00 -31.88
C GLU A 339 -31.28 3.25 -30.99
N THR A 340 -32.40 3.65 -30.35
CA THR A 340 -32.43 4.83 -29.49
C THR A 340 -32.97 4.53 -28.10
N GLU A 341 -32.54 5.30 -27.12
CA GLU A 341 -33.14 5.33 -25.78
C GLU A 341 -34.00 6.57 -25.55
N ILE A 342 -34.80 6.58 -24.46
CA ILE A 342 -35.63 7.74 -24.09
C ILE A 342 -34.68 8.90 -23.73
N GLY A 343 -34.85 10.04 -24.40
CA GLY A 343 -33.99 11.20 -24.26
C GLY A 343 -32.95 11.34 -25.36
N ASP A 344 -32.74 10.33 -26.19
CA ASP A 344 -31.80 10.40 -27.29
C ASP A 344 -32.32 11.22 -28.46
N ILE A 345 -31.40 11.83 -29.19
CA ILE A 345 -31.67 12.43 -30.49
C ILE A 345 -31.72 11.31 -31.51
N ILE A 346 -32.61 11.39 -32.48
CA ILE A 346 -32.72 10.38 -33.54
C ILE A 346 -31.42 10.28 -34.34
N PRO A 347 -31.01 9.06 -34.76
CA PRO A 347 -29.84 8.87 -35.64
C PRO A 347 -30.06 9.51 -37.04
N SER A 348 -28.94 9.94 -37.65
CA SER A 348 -28.93 10.61 -38.96
C SER A 348 -29.62 9.83 -40.06
N ASP A 349 -29.59 8.51 -40.00
CA ASP A 349 -30.17 7.59 -41.01
C ASP A 349 -31.69 7.73 -41.09
N TYR A 350 -32.35 8.20 -40.04
CA TYR A 350 -33.79 8.40 -39.99
C TYR A 350 -34.24 9.85 -40.25
N PHE A 351 -33.31 10.80 -40.42
CA PHE A 351 -33.63 12.22 -40.59
C PHE A 351 -34.55 12.47 -41.79
N SER A 352 -34.25 11.87 -42.95
CA SER A 352 -35.03 12.03 -44.16
C SER A 352 -36.49 11.58 -44.00
N ALA A 353 -36.66 10.39 -43.40
CA ALA A 353 -37.99 9.81 -43.18
C ALA A 353 -38.79 10.62 -42.14
N ILE A 354 -38.13 11.08 -41.09
CA ILE A 354 -38.77 11.86 -40.03
C ILE A 354 -39.11 13.29 -40.52
N ALA A 355 -38.21 13.94 -41.26
CA ALA A 355 -38.45 15.24 -41.87
C ALA A 355 -39.68 15.22 -42.79
N THR A 356 -39.88 14.15 -43.55
CA THR A 356 -41.08 13.97 -44.38
C THR A 356 -42.32 13.88 -43.53
N ILE A 357 -42.32 13.19 -42.41
CA ILE A 357 -43.45 13.08 -41.47
C ILE A 357 -43.75 14.46 -40.88
N TYR A 358 -42.72 15.15 -40.36
CA TYR A 358 -42.89 16.48 -39.77
C TYR A 358 -43.42 17.53 -40.76
N SER A 359 -43.04 17.44 -42.05
CA SER A 359 -43.57 18.35 -43.09
C SER A 359 -45.07 18.20 -43.37
N HIS A 360 -45.67 17.07 -42.99
CA HIS A 360 -47.12 16.82 -43.14
C HIS A 360 -47.88 17.14 -41.85
N LEU A 361 -47.22 17.49 -40.75
CA LEU A 361 -47.88 17.88 -39.51
C LEU A 361 -48.36 19.34 -39.58
N GLU A 362 -49.64 19.60 -39.30
CA GLU A 362 -50.25 20.96 -39.33
C GLU A 362 -49.47 21.96 -38.44
N LYS A 363 -48.87 21.52 -37.38
CA LYS A 363 -48.09 22.34 -36.44
C LYS A 363 -46.88 23.02 -37.12
N PHE A 364 -46.27 22.38 -38.12
CA PHE A 364 -45.10 22.87 -38.83
C PHE A 364 -45.42 23.44 -40.22
N ASN A 365 -46.65 23.34 -40.66
CA ASN A 365 -47.11 23.81 -41.99
C ASN A 365 -47.75 25.22 -41.96
N LYS A 366 -47.80 25.88 -40.80
CA LYS A 366 -48.20 27.29 -40.68
C LYS A 366 -46.99 28.19 -40.81
N LYS A 367 -46.66 28.56 -42.05
CA LYS A 367 -45.98 29.79 -42.42
C LYS A 367 -46.95 30.74 -43.06
#